data_eaa6257076394eb7e6f782304441044e
#
_entry.id   eaa6257076394eb7e6f782304441044e
#
_cell.length_a   1.000
_cell.length_b   1.000
_cell.length_c   1.000
_cell.angle_alpha   90.00
_cell.angle_beta   90.00
_cell.angle_gamma   90.00
#
_symmetry.space_group_name_H-M   'P 1'
#
loop_
_entity.id
_entity.type
_entity.pdbx_description
1 polymer ?
#
loop_
_entity_poly.entity_id
_entity_poly.type
_entity_poly.pdbx_seq_one_letter_code
_entity_poly.pdbx_strand_id
1 'polypeptide(L)'
;MKEPRIFLIGDPHFGHRNIIEYCNRPFADVEDMTEQLIYRWNSVVGKNDIVYVVGDFALCGKQKIIEIGHRLNGRKRLILGNHDGASMNTYREAGFEFVYNHPIILDHFYIISHQPMEYIPGNGVFANIFAHVHDDPAYVDVSARTFCVSAERIDYTPIDFEEAKKQMMIYCQRGVKWPIE
;
A
#
# COMPACT_ATOMS: atom_id res chain seq x y z
N MET A 1 -1.67 12.86 -24.42
CA MET A 1 -2.34 12.08 -23.33
C MET A 1 -1.52 12.32 -22.07
N LYS A 2 -2.15 12.49 -20.89
CA LYS A 2 -1.42 12.64 -19.63
C LYS A 2 -0.78 11.28 -19.29
N GLU A 3 0.46 11.29 -18.84
CA GLU A 3 1.14 10.06 -18.40
C GLU A 3 0.40 9.46 -17.20
N PRO A 4 0.32 8.11 -17.10
CA PRO A 4 -0.30 7.46 -15.97
C PRO A 4 0.49 7.76 -14.70
N ARG A 5 -0.22 8.13 -13.63
CA ARG A 5 0.37 8.29 -12.30
C ARG A 5 0.54 6.93 -11.62
N ILE A 6 1.43 6.87 -10.67
CA ILE A 6 1.62 5.69 -9.81
C ILE A 6 1.10 6.00 -8.41
N PHE A 7 0.27 5.11 -7.87
CA PHE A 7 -0.25 5.19 -6.52
C PHE A 7 0.16 3.98 -5.70
N LEU A 8 0.20 4.16 -4.39
CA LEU A 8 0.56 3.13 -3.42
C LEU A 8 -0.49 3.09 -2.30
N ILE A 9 -0.84 1.90 -1.84
CA ILE A 9 -1.64 1.66 -0.64
C ILE A 9 -1.30 0.27 -0.11
N GLY A 10 -1.15 0.13 1.20
CA GLY A 10 -1.02 -1.15 1.88
C GLY A 10 -2.17 -1.39 2.85
N ASP A 11 -2.37 -2.63 3.22
CA ASP A 11 -3.29 -3.07 4.26
C ASP A 11 -4.74 -2.55 4.12
N PRO A 12 -5.33 -2.50 2.92
CA PRO A 12 -6.73 -2.10 2.82
C PRO A 12 -7.64 -3.09 3.55
N HIS A 13 -7.29 -4.39 3.61
CA HIS A 13 -8.02 -5.41 4.34
C HIS A 13 -9.52 -5.44 3.99
N PHE A 14 -9.86 -5.35 2.71
CA PHE A 14 -11.24 -5.43 2.28
C PHE A 14 -11.95 -6.67 2.84
N GLY A 15 -13.13 -6.47 3.39
CA GLY A 15 -13.94 -7.55 3.95
C GLY A 15 -13.46 -8.13 5.28
N HIS A 16 -12.41 -7.58 5.90
CA HIS A 16 -11.88 -8.02 7.19
C HIS A 16 -12.55 -7.25 8.33
N ARG A 17 -13.60 -7.83 8.94
CA ARG A 17 -14.36 -7.19 10.02
C ARG A 17 -13.48 -6.81 11.22
N ASN A 18 -12.63 -7.74 11.66
CA ASN A 18 -11.90 -7.56 12.92
C ASN A 18 -10.82 -6.48 12.86
N ILE A 19 -10.36 -6.10 11.65
CA ILE A 19 -9.35 -5.03 11.51
C ILE A 19 -9.88 -3.68 11.99
N ILE A 20 -11.20 -3.47 11.96
CA ILE A 20 -11.85 -2.25 12.44
C ILE A 20 -11.57 -2.09 13.94
N GLU A 21 -11.73 -3.17 14.70
CA GLU A 21 -11.45 -3.16 16.14
C GLU A 21 -9.94 -3.15 16.43
N TYR A 22 -9.15 -3.96 15.71
CA TYR A 22 -7.70 -4.10 15.96
C TYR A 22 -6.93 -2.79 15.73
N CYS A 23 -7.31 -2.03 14.71
CA CYS A 23 -6.66 -0.77 14.34
C CYS A 23 -7.57 0.45 14.59
N ASN A 24 -8.63 0.30 15.40
CA ASN A 24 -9.57 1.37 15.73
C ASN A 24 -9.98 2.21 14.48
N ARG A 25 -10.28 1.51 13.36
CA ARG A 25 -10.63 2.17 12.10
C ARG A 25 -11.95 2.93 12.22
N PRO A 26 -12.09 4.12 11.61
CA PRO A 26 -13.24 4.99 11.76
C PRO A 26 -14.42 4.58 10.84
N PHE A 27 -14.78 3.30 10.85
CA PHE A 27 -15.87 2.73 10.04
C PHE A 27 -16.91 2.05 10.94
N ALA A 28 -18.18 2.17 10.56
CA ALA A 28 -19.29 1.62 11.34
C ALA A 28 -19.30 0.09 11.32
N ASP A 29 -18.98 -0.50 10.18
CA ASP A 29 -18.91 -1.94 9.95
C ASP A 29 -18.03 -2.26 8.72
N VAL A 30 -17.93 -3.55 8.40
CA VAL A 30 -17.07 -4.01 7.29
C VAL A 30 -17.62 -3.64 5.91
N GLU A 31 -18.92 -3.48 5.78
CA GLU A 31 -19.60 -3.02 4.59
C GLU A 31 -19.32 -1.54 4.35
N ASP A 32 -19.50 -0.71 5.39
CA ASP A 32 -19.17 0.72 5.35
C ASP A 32 -17.68 0.91 5.05
N MET A 33 -16.78 0.18 5.73
CA MET A 33 -15.34 0.21 5.45
C MET A 33 -15.06 -0.09 3.98
N THR A 34 -15.67 -1.13 3.42
CA THR A 34 -15.47 -1.52 2.02
C THR A 34 -15.91 -0.42 1.06
N GLU A 35 -17.08 0.17 1.27
CA GLU A 35 -17.61 1.24 0.41
C GLU A 35 -16.77 2.52 0.52
N GLN A 36 -16.37 2.91 1.74
CA GLN A 36 -15.53 4.08 1.98
C GLN A 36 -14.13 3.93 1.34
N LEU A 37 -13.51 2.74 1.46
CA LEU A 37 -12.22 2.46 0.82
C LEU A 37 -12.31 2.53 -0.71
N ILE A 38 -13.37 1.96 -1.31
CA ILE A 38 -13.59 2.03 -2.76
C ILE A 38 -13.82 3.49 -3.20
N TYR A 39 -14.63 4.24 -2.45
CA TYR A 39 -14.90 5.65 -2.75
C TYR A 39 -13.61 6.48 -2.70
N ARG A 40 -12.83 6.39 -1.62
CA ARG A 40 -11.56 7.10 -1.44
C ARG A 40 -10.55 6.73 -2.52
N TRP A 41 -10.40 5.44 -2.82
CA TRP A 41 -9.55 4.95 -3.91
C TRP A 41 -9.94 5.59 -5.25
N ASN A 42 -11.20 5.48 -5.63
CA ASN A 42 -11.68 5.95 -6.92
C ASN A 42 -11.73 7.49 -7.03
N SER A 43 -11.67 8.20 -5.92
CA SER A 43 -11.61 9.67 -5.91
C SER A 43 -10.27 10.22 -6.40
N VAL A 44 -9.19 9.44 -6.27
CA VAL A 44 -7.83 9.88 -6.63
C VAL A 44 -7.25 9.10 -7.82
N VAL A 45 -7.63 7.83 -7.98
CA VAL A 45 -7.10 6.95 -9.02
C VAL A 45 -7.96 7.00 -10.27
N GLY A 46 -7.36 7.37 -11.38
CA GLY A 46 -7.99 7.32 -12.71
C GLY A 46 -7.86 5.93 -13.37
N LYS A 47 -8.64 5.71 -14.43
CA LYS A 47 -8.70 4.40 -15.13
C LYS A 47 -7.35 3.92 -15.69
N ASN A 48 -6.48 4.84 -16.08
CA ASN A 48 -5.17 4.53 -16.69
C ASN A 48 -4.01 4.58 -15.69
N ASP A 49 -4.24 5.05 -14.47
CA ASP A 49 -3.23 5.12 -13.43
C ASP A 49 -2.82 3.71 -12.97
N ILE A 50 -1.62 3.57 -12.44
CA ILE A 50 -1.10 2.32 -11.91
C ILE A 50 -1.22 2.36 -10.39
N VAL A 51 -1.71 1.29 -9.77
CA VAL A 51 -1.78 1.18 -8.32
C VAL A 51 -1.03 -0.05 -7.86
N TYR A 52 -0.04 0.14 -7.01
CA TYR A 52 0.58 -0.95 -6.27
C TYR A 52 -0.11 -1.11 -4.92
N VAL A 53 -0.72 -2.26 -4.72
CA VAL A 53 -1.19 -2.70 -3.41
C VAL A 53 -0.03 -3.36 -2.70
N VAL A 54 0.37 -2.80 -1.57
CA VAL A 54 1.55 -3.21 -0.81
C VAL A 54 1.15 -4.22 0.27
N GLY A 55 0.44 -5.27 -0.16
CA GLY A 55 0.00 -6.40 0.63
C GLY A 55 -1.31 -6.22 1.37
N ASP A 56 -1.81 -7.34 1.85
CA ASP A 56 -3.02 -7.49 2.67
C ASP A 56 -4.25 -6.83 2.04
N PHE A 57 -4.46 -7.16 0.74
CA PHE A 57 -5.55 -6.60 -0.05
C PHE A 57 -6.92 -6.90 0.54
N ALA A 58 -7.21 -8.18 0.82
CA ALA A 58 -8.52 -8.58 1.27
C ALA A 58 -8.50 -9.86 2.11
N LEU A 59 -9.35 -9.91 3.13
CA LEU A 59 -9.59 -11.11 3.92
C LEU A 59 -11.08 -11.48 3.86
N CYS A 60 -11.50 -12.02 2.71
CA CYS A 60 -12.88 -12.46 2.45
C CYS A 60 -12.91 -13.55 1.38
N GLY A 61 -14.09 -14.05 1.06
CA GLY A 61 -14.26 -15.10 0.06
C GLY A 61 -13.88 -14.66 -1.36
N LYS A 62 -13.44 -15.63 -2.19
CA LYS A 62 -13.00 -15.42 -3.59
C LYS A 62 -13.92 -14.48 -4.38
N GLN A 63 -15.22 -14.71 -4.35
CA GLN A 63 -16.17 -13.93 -5.14
C GLN A 63 -16.18 -12.45 -4.75
N LYS A 64 -16.03 -12.16 -3.44
CA LYS A 64 -15.98 -10.79 -2.93
C LYS A 64 -14.67 -10.10 -3.32
N ILE A 65 -13.54 -10.82 -3.32
CA ILE A 65 -12.24 -10.31 -3.82
C ILE A 65 -12.37 -9.86 -5.27
N ILE A 66 -13.01 -10.69 -6.12
CA ILE A 66 -13.21 -10.40 -7.54
C ILE A 66 -14.12 -9.18 -7.72
N GLU A 67 -15.25 -9.16 -7.02
CA GLU A 67 -16.19 -8.04 -7.05
C GLU A 67 -15.51 -6.71 -6.70
N ILE A 68 -14.80 -6.67 -5.58
CA ILE A 68 -14.08 -5.47 -5.12
C ILE A 68 -13.04 -5.05 -6.16
N GLY A 69 -12.23 -6.00 -6.63
CA GLY A 69 -11.19 -5.71 -7.62
C GLY A 69 -11.73 -5.06 -8.90
N HIS A 70 -12.91 -5.47 -9.37
CA HIS A 70 -13.56 -4.86 -10.54
C HIS A 70 -14.13 -3.46 -10.28
N ARG A 71 -14.42 -3.12 -9.03
CA ARG A 71 -14.95 -1.80 -8.66
C ARG A 71 -13.85 -0.74 -8.51
N LEU A 72 -12.59 -1.17 -8.34
CA LEU A 72 -11.45 -0.28 -8.15
C LEU A 72 -10.88 0.18 -9.49
N ASN A 73 -10.72 1.49 -9.66
CA ASN A 73 -10.08 2.09 -10.81
C ASN A 73 -8.59 1.75 -10.89
N GLY A 74 -8.02 1.90 -12.09
CA GLY A 74 -6.60 1.80 -12.35
C GLY A 74 -6.13 0.38 -12.70
N ARG A 75 -4.88 0.32 -13.12
CA ARG A 75 -4.13 -0.88 -13.46
C ARG A 75 -3.47 -1.40 -12.17
N LYS A 76 -4.07 -2.40 -11.57
CA LYS A 76 -3.72 -2.89 -10.24
C LYS A 76 -2.57 -3.88 -10.27
N ARG A 77 -1.63 -3.74 -9.35
CA ARG A 77 -0.50 -4.63 -9.12
C ARG A 77 -0.41 -4.94 -7.63
N LEU A 78 -0.26 -6.19 -7.25
CA LEU A 78 -0.24 -6.63 -5.87
C LEU A 78 1.16 -7.15 -5.51
N ILE A 79 1.73 -6.65 -4.44
CA ILE A 79 2.81 -7.32 -3.70
C ILE A 79 2.10 -8.07 -2.56
N LEU A 80 2.26 -9.39 -2.50
CA LEU A 80 1.55 -10.20 -1.51
C LEU A 80 1.97 -9.85 -0.08
N GLY A 81 0.98 -9.69 0.78
CA GLY A 81 1.12 -9.62 2.22
C GLY A 81 0.89 -11.00 2.87
N ASN A 82 0.98 -11.04 4.20
CA ASN A 82 0.82 -12.29 4.96
C ASN A 82 -0.64 -12.77 5.05
N HIS A 83 -1.62 -11.89 4.82
CA HIS A 83 -3.04 -12.25 4.76
C HIS A 83 -3.55 -12.52 3.33
N ASP A 84 -2.74 -12.32 2.32
CA ASP A 84 -3.12 -12.56 0.92
C ASP A 84 -3.07 -14.05 0.57
N GLY A 85 -3.99 -14.82 1.15
CA GLY A 85 -4.06 -16.28 0.98
C GLY A 85 -4.86 -16.77 -0.23
N ALA A 86 -5.42 -15.89 -1.04
CA ALA A 86 -6.15 -16.28 -2.24
C ALA A 86 -5.21 -16.75 -3.36
N SER A 87 -5.71 -17.58 -4.27
CA SER A 87 -4.88 -18.05 -5.39
C SER A 87 -4.52 -16.89 -6.33
N MET A 88 -3.36 -16.99 -6.98
CA MET A 88 -2.93 -16.04 -8.03
C MET A 88 -4.00 -15.84 -9.11
N ASN A 89 -4.76 -16.91 -9.41
CA ASN A 89 -5.83 -16.84 -10.38
C ASN A 89 -6.99 -15.97 -9.89
N THR A 90 -7.31 -16.01 -8.60
CA THR A 90 -8.34 -15.15 -7.99
C THR A 90 -7.99 -13.68 -8.16
N TYR A 91 -6.74 -13.29 -7.91
CA TYR A 91 -6.30 -11.90 -8.10
C TYR A 91 -6.31 -11.48 -9.58
N ARG A 92 -5.95 -12.38 -10.51
CA ARG A 92 -6.09 -12.11 -11.95
C ARG A 92 -7.55 -11.91 -12.36
N GLU A 93 -8.45 -12.76 -11.88
CA GLU A 93 -9.89 -12.61 -12.09
C GLU A 93 -10.42 -11.30 -11.48
N ALA A 94 -9.82 -10.81 -10.37
CA ALA A 94 -10.13 -9.50 -9.78
C ALA A 94 -9.51 -8.30 -10.54
N GLY A 95 -8.84 -8.55 -11.66
CA GLY A 95 -8.28 -7.52 -12.54
C GLY A 95 -6.90 -6.99 -12.12
N PHE A 96 -6.14 -7.75 -11.33
CA PHE A 96 -4.73 -7.45 -11.10
C PHE A 96 -3.88 -7.87 -12.30
N GLU A 97 -3.11 -6.93 -12.86
CA GLU A 97 -2.20 -7.20 -13.99
C GLU A 97 -1.00 -8.04 -13.56
N PHE A 98 -0.47 -7.75 -12.37
CA PHE A 98 0.67 -8.46 -11.81
C PHE A 98 0.44 -8.76 -10.33
N VAL A 99 0.95 -9.91 -9.89
CA VAL A 99 0.98 -10.33 -8.48
C VAL A 99 2.39 -10.81 -8.17
N TYR A 100 3.06 -10.13 -7.25
CA TYR A 100 4.44 -10.39 -6.85
C TYR A 100 4.47 -11.07 -5.48
N ASN A 101 5.25 -12.11 -5.33
CA ASN A 101 5.49 -12.80 -4.06
C ASN A 101 6.82 -12.38 -3.40
N HIS A 102 7.40 -11.28 -3.86
CA HIS A 102 8.65 -10.72 -3.37
C HIS A 102 8.63 -9.20 -3.52
N PRO A 103 9.47 -8.47 -2.78
CA PRO A 103 9.62 -7.03 -2.95
C PRO A 103 10.02 -6.67 -4.37
N ILE A 104 9.59 -5.50 -4.82
CA ILE A 104 9.96 -4.94 -6.13
C ILE A 104 10.74 -3.64 -5.96
N ILE A 105 11.40 -3.19 -7.02
CA ILE A 105 12.09 -1.90 -7.03
C ILE A 105 11.41 -0.98 -8.04
N LEU A 106 11.04 0.21 -7.60
CA LEU A 106 10.56 1.30 -8.45
C LEU A 106 11.63 2.39 -8.57
N ASP A 107 11.71 3.01 -9.77
CA ASP A 107 12.66 4.08 -10.08
C ASP A 107 14.13 3.73 -9.73
N HIS A 108 14.50 2.45 -9.81
CA HIS A 108 15.83 1.93 -9.48
C HIS A 108 16.32 2.26 -8.06
N PHE A 109 15.45 2.78 -7.20
CA PHE A 109 15.82 3.31 -5.89
C PHE A 109 14.87 2.87 -4.76
N TYR A 110 13.56 2.79 -5.01
CA TYR A 110 12.57 2.52 -3.97
C TYR A 110 12.23 1.04 -3.93
N ILE A 111 12.54 0.37 -2.83
CA ILE A 111 12.12 -1.00 -2.56
C ILE A 111 10.70 -0.95 -2.00
N ILE A 112 9.78 -1.61 -2.67
CA ILE A 112 8.39 -1.73 -2.24
C ILE A 112 8.22 -3.14 -1.67
N SER A 113 7.92 -3.23 -0.37
CA SER A 113 7.74 -4.51 0.33
C SER A 113 6.53 -4.43 1.25
N HIS A 114 5.83 -5.55 1.47
CA HIS A 114 4.76 -5.54 2.44
C HIS A 114 5.31 -5.29 3.86
N GLN A 115 6.24 -6.11 4.31
CA GLN A 115 6.90 -5.90 5.61
C GLN A 115 8.01 -4.86 5.50
N PRO A 116 8.25 -4.06 6.57
CA PRO A 116 9.39 -3.16 6.63
C PRO A 116 10.70 -3.95 6.54
N MET A 117 11.68 -3.38 5.84
CA MET A 117 13.02 -3.98 5.74
C MET A 117 13.92 -3.40 6.82
N GLU A 118 14.35 -4.25 7.76
CA GLU A 118 15.30 -3.87 8.82
C GLU A 118 16.71 -3.57 8.27
N TYR A 119 17.07 -4.25 7.18
CA TYR A 119 18.37 -4.10 6.55
C TYR A 119 18.25 -4.01 5.03
N ILE A 120 18.75 -2.93 4.46
CA ILE A 120 18.88 -2.73 3.02
C ILE A 120 20.34 -2.94 2.64
N PRO A 121 20.70 -4.08 1.99
CA PRO A 121 22.09 -4.40 1.71
C PRO A 121 22.70 -3.51 0.64
N GLY A 122 24.00 -3.24 0.78
CA GLY A 122 24.83 -2.62 -0.24
C GLY A 122 25.20 -1.16 0.01
N ASN A 123 26.16 -0.67 -0.76
CA ASN A 123 26.60 0.74 -0.77
C ASN A 123 25.58 1.62 -1.53
N GLY A 124 24.51 1.05 -2.03
CA GLY A 124 23.42 1.74 -2.72
C GLY A 124 22.52 2.46 -1.73
N VAL A 125 22.10 3.63 -2.10
CA VAL A 125 21.13 4.39 -1.33
C VAL A 125 19.75 3.94 -1.77
N PHE A 126 19.17 2.97 -1.09
CA PHE A 126 17.79 2.56 -1.30
C PHE A 126 16.91 3.16 -0.22
N ALA A 127 15.65 3.41 -0.58
CA ALA A 127 14.58 3.71 0.34
C ALA A 127 13.57 2.58 0.35
N ASN A 128 12.89 2.34 1.47
CA ASN A 128 11.85 1.33 1.59
C ASN A 128 10.48 1.99 1.75
N ILE A 129 9.55 1.62 0.89
CA ILE A 129 8.13 1.92 1.04
C ILE A 129 7.44 0.62 1.44
N PHE A 130 6.77 0.62 2.58
CA PHE A 130 6.27 -0.60 3.22
C PHE A 130 4.87 -0.38 3.82
N ALA A 131 4.29 -1.48 4.29
CA ALA A 131 2.99 -1.55 4.94
C ALA A 131 3.07 -2.46 6.17
N HIS A 132 2.06 -3.28 6.44
CA HIS A 132 2.03 -4.34 7.47
C HIS A 132 1.91 -3.85 8.92
N VAL A 133 2.51 -2.74 9.26
CA VAL A 133 2.61 -2.25 10.66
C VAL A 133 1.40 -1.45 11.10
N HIS A 134 0.45 -1.20 10.20
CA HIS A 134 -0.76 -0.42 10.47
C HIS A 134 -0.44 0.90 11.21
N ASP A 135 -1.04 1.14 12.36
CA ASP A 135 -0.85 2.29 13.23
C ASP A 135 0.09 2.04 14.42
N ASP A 136 0.90 0.96 14.39
CA ASP A 136 1.85 0.64 15.46
C ASP A 136 2.81 1.81 15.70
N PRO A 137 2.79 2.45 16.89
CA PRO A 137 3.59 3.63 17.20
C PRO A 137 5.11 3.37 17.24
N ALA A 138 5.55 2.12 17.21
CA ALA A 138 6.97 1.77 17.09
C ALA A 138 7.58 2.17 15.73
N TYR A 139 6.73 2.38 14.72
CA TYR A 139 7.14 2.74 13.37
C TYR A 139 6.77 4.18 13.03
N VAL A 140 7.69 4.90 12.39
CA VAL A 140 7.42 6.25 11.88
C VAL A 140 6.71 6.20 10.53
N ASP A 141 5.84 7.18 10.27
CA ASP A 141 5.11 7.28 9.01
C ASP A 141 6.07 7.52 7.84
N VAL A 142 7.00 8.42 8.03
CA VAL A 142 7.95 8.84 7.01
C VAL A 142 9.29 9.23 7.59
N SER A 143 10.35 8.88 6.89
CA SER A 143 11.72 9.31 7.14
C SER A 143 12.42 9.61 5.82
N ALA A 144 13.72 9.96 5.86
CA ALA A 144 14.52 10.12 4.65
C ALA A 144 14.64 8.83 3.81
N ARG A 145 14.43 7.66 4.42
CA ARG A 145 14.62 6.36 3.77
C ARG A 145 13.46 5.39 3.89
N THR A 146 12.40 5.76 4.58
CA THR A 146 11.23 4.89 4.78
C THR A 146 9.95 5.67 4.61
N PHE A 147 8.92 5.03 4.06
CA PHE A 147 7.57 5.55 3.98
C PHE A 147 6.58 4.42 4.24
N CYS A 148 5.71 4.58 5.23
CA CYS A 148 4.66 3.63 5.52
C CYS A 148 3.40 3.98 4.74
N VAL A 149 2.89 3.03 3.94
CA VAL A 149 1.67 3.18 3.14
C VAL A 149 0.51 2.33 3.66
N SER A 150 0.58 1.86 4.92
CA SER A 150 -0.56 1.23 5.57
C SER A 150 -1.77 2.18 5.55
N ALA A 151 -2.95 1.64 5.30
CA ALA A 151 -4.16 2.43 5.04
C ALA A 151 -4.44 3.48 6.12
N GLU A 152 -4.19 3.15 7.38
CA GLU A 152 -4.36 4.05 8.54
C GLU A 152 -3.49 5.32 8.43
N ARG A 153 -2.28 5.19 7.87
CA ARG A 153 -1.28 6.26 7.83
C ARG A 153 -1.41 7.21 6.64
N ILE A 154 -2.24 6.82 5.68
CA ILE A 154 -2.51 7.61 4.46
C ILE A 154 -3.99 7.96 4.33
N ASP A 155 -4.68 8.05 5.47
CA ASP A 155 -6.12 8.35 5.55
C ASP A 155 -6.95 7.48 4.60
N TYR A 156 -6.66 6.17 4.55
CA TYR A 156 -7.37 5.17 3.74
C TYR A 156 -7.50 5.53 2.25
N THR A 157 -6.61 6.39 1.74
CA THR A 157 -6.63 6.90 0.37
C THR A 157 -5.30 6.60 -0.32
N PRO A 158 -5.27 5.96 -1.51
CA PRO A 158 -4.02 5.70 -2.20
C PRO A 158 -3.19 6.98 -2.39
N ILE A 159 -1.92 6.94 -1.96
CA ILE A 159 -1.01 8.07 -2.09
C ILE A 159 -0.30 8.07 -3.45
N ASP A 160 -0.20 9.23 -4.08
CA ASP A 160 0.61 9.41 -5.29
C ASP A 160 2.10 9.17 -4.96
N PHE A 161 2.78 8.38 -5.77
CA PHE A 161 4.17 8.01 -5.55
C PHE A 161 5.12 9.21 -5.56
N GLU A 162 4.85 10.21 -6.41
CA GLU A 162 5.63 11.45 -6.42
C GLU A 162 5.45 12.25 -5.13
N GLU A 163 4.24 12.24 -4.54
CA GLU A 163 3.99 12.88 -3.26
C GLU A 163 4.71 12.14 -2.12
N ALA A 164 4.71 10.81 -2.11
CA ALA A 164 5.48 10.02 -1.14
C ALA A 164 6.98 10.33 -1.24
N LYS A 165 7.55 10.37 -2.45
CA LYS A 165 8.96 10.76 -2.68
C LYS A 165 9.25 12.16 -2.16
N LYS A 166 8.36 13.11 -2.42
CA LYS A 166 8.53 14.50 -1.97
C LYS A 166 8.54 14.60 -0.44
N GLN A 167 7.65 13.89 0.25
CA GLN A 167 7.64 13.86 1.71
C GLN A 167 8.94 13.27 2.28
N MET A 168 9.44 12.19 1.71
CA MET A 168 10.73 11.61 2.10
C MET A 168 11.89 12.60 1.88
N MET A 169 11.90 13.34 0.75
CA MET A 169 12.93 14.36 0.47
C MET A 169 12.94 15.51 1.47
N ILE A 170 11.78 15.92 2.00
CA ILE A 170 11.68 16.94 3.04
C ILE A 170 12.43 16.50 4.31
N TYR A 171 12.36 15.23 4.67
CA TYR A 171 13.12 14.67 5.79
C TYR A 171 14.62 14.64 5.51
N CYS A 172 15.05 14.32 4.29
CA CYS A 172 16.46 14.41 3.90
C CYS A 172 17.02 15.83 4.10
N GLN A 173 16.29 16.86 3.68
CA GLN A 173 16.73 18.25 3.74
C GLN A 173 16.77 18.80 5.18
N ARG A 174 15.96 18.29 6.09
CA ARG A 174 15.93 18.72 7.50
C ARG A 174 17.14 18.22 8.32
N GLY A 175 18.06 17.49 7.70
CA GLY A 175 19.32 17.07 8.34
C GLY A 175 19.11 16.16 9.55
N VAL A 176 18.03 15.37 9.55
CA VAL A 176 17.83 14.34 10.57
C VAL A 176 18.96 13.32 10.41
N LYS A 177 20.02 13.50 11.23
CA LYS A 177 21.07 12.49 11.33
C LYS A 177 20.43 11.20 11.80
N TRP A 178 20.68 10.14 11.07
CA TRP A 178 20.37 8.79 11.55
C TRP A 178 21.11 8.60 12.89
N PRO A 179 20.47 8.02 13.89
CA PRO A 179 21.23 7.47 15.00
C PRO A 179 22.02 6.27 14.45
N ILE A 180 23.28 6.54 14.09
CA ILE A 180 24.29 5.51 14.04
C ILE A 180 24.96 5.58 15.41
N GLU A 181 24.44 4.83 16.34
CA GLU A 181 25.14 4.35 17.52
C GLU A 181 24.88 2.86 17.68
#